data_0efc45a9fac371b5b335452b5ba45a9f
#
_entry.id   0efc45a9fac371b5b335452b5ba45a9f
#
_cell.length_a   1.000
_cell.length_b   1.000
_cell.length_c   1.000
_cell.angle_alpha   90.00
_cell.angle_beta   90.00
_cell.angle_gamma   90.00
#
_symmetry.space_group_name_H-M   'P 1'
#
loop_
_entity.id
_entity.type
_entity.pdbx_description
1 polymer ?
#
loop_
_entity_poly.entity_id
_entity_poly.type
_entity_poly.pdbx_seq_one_letter_code
_entity_poly.pdbx_strand_id
1 'polypeptide(L)'
;MKRSGIINAPLSEALASLGHTDMFMVVDAGFPVPRNAHRIDLAIAENLPELRTVLGLINDEVIVEGVTRAEYVLSHNPKLEDFLQTTFSGAEFTVRPHDDILASMAQEAKFIVR
;
A
#
# COMPACT_ATOMS: atom_id res chain seq x y z
N MET A 1 21.47 13.99 -6.91
CA MET A 1 20.76 12.77 -6.46
C MET A 1 20.17 13.00 -5.07
N LYS A 2 18.98 12.47 -4.80
CA LYS A 2 18.38 12.55 -3.45
C LYS A 2 19.30 11.85 -2.44
N ARG A 3 19.38 12.42 -1.25
CA ARG A 3 20.22 11.90 -0.17
C ARG A 3 19.59 10.70 0.55
N SER A 4 18.28 10.69 0.67
CA SER A 4 17.56 9.71 1.49
C SER A 4 16.11 9.58 1.02
N GLY A 5 15.38 8.65 1.62
CA GLY A 5 13.99 8.39 1.33
C GLY A 5 13.80 7.56 0.06
N ILE A 6 12.62 7.65 -0.51
CA ILE A 6 12.26 6.91 -1.72
C ILE A 6 12.93 7.57 -2.93
N ILE A 7 13.81 6.82 -3.60
CA ILE A 7 14.48 7.30 -4.81
C ILE A 7 13.82 6.83 -6.10
N ASN A 8 12.85 5.91 -6.00
CA ASN A 8 12.06 5.49 -7.16
C ASN A 8 11.19 6.67 -7.61
N ALA A 9 11.45 7.19 -8.81
CA ALA A 9 10.79 8.40 -9.29
C ALA A 9 9.27 8.23 -9.47
N PRO A 10 8.76 7.15 -10.09
CA PRO A 10 7.31 6.97 -10.22
C PRO A 10 6.59 6.89 -8.87
N LEU A 11 7.16 6.22 -7.89
CA LEU A 11 6.55 6.13 -6.56
C LEU A 11 6.57 7.49 -5.85
N SER A 12 7.69 8.19 -5.89
CA SER A 12 7.80 9.53 -5.30
C SER A 12 6.80 10.51 -5.90
N GLU A 13 6.65 10.51 -7.21
CA GLU A 13 5.67 11.35 -7.91
C GLU A 13 4.24 11.02 -7.46
N ALA A 14 3.89 9.74 -7.41
CA ALA A 14 2.57 9.30 -7.01
C ALA A 14 2.25 9.71 -5.56
N LEU A 15 3.18 9.50 -4.64
CA LEU A 15 3.00 9.91 -3.23
C LEU A 15 2.86 11.40 -3.09
N ALA A 16 3.64 12.18 -3.85
CA ALA A 16 3.55 13.65 -3.83
C ALA A 16 2.22 14.16 -4.39
N SER A 17 1.52 13.36 -5.18
CA SER A 17 0.23 13.73 -5.78
C SER A 17 -0.97 13.51 -4.87
N LEU A 18 -0.78 12.87 -3.70
CA LEU A 18 -1.89 12.53 -2.80
C LEU A 18 -2.52 13.75 -2.16
N GLY A 19 -3.85 13.81 -2.22
CA GLY A 19 -4.67 14.76 -1.47
C GLY A 19 -5.33 14.08 -0.27
N HIS A 20 -6.06 14.86 0.54
CA HIS A 20 -6.64 14.40 1.81
C HIS A 20 -7.60 13.22 1.69
N THR A 21 -8.33 13.12 0.59
CA THR A 21 -9.32 12.06 0.41
C THR A 21 -8.86 10.95 -0.52
N ASP A 22 -7.64 11.04 -1.00
CA ASP A 22 -7.11 10.04 -1.91
C ASP A 22 -6.73 8.77 -1.17
N MET A 23 -6.92 7.64 -1.86
CA MET A 23 -6.55 6.31 -1.40
C MET A 23 -5.60 5.68 -2.40
N PHE A 24 -4.64 4.95 -1.91
CA PHE A 24 -3.78 4.11 -2.73
C PHE A 24 -3.67 2.72 -2.12
N MET A 25 -3.21 1.77 -2.92
CA MET A 25 -3.03 0.38 -2.48
C MET A 25 -1.58 -0.04 -2.61
N VAL A 26 -1.15 -0.88 -1.68
CA VAL A 26 0.12 -1.61 -1.76
C VAL A 26 -0.22 -3.09 -1.74
N VAL A 27 0.15 -3.80 -2.79
CA VAL A 27 -0.30 -5.17 -3.01
C VAL A 27 0.88 -6.07 -3.36
N ASP A 28 0.68 -7.38 -3.23
CA ASP A 28 1.70 -8.33 -3.66
C ASP A 28 1.79 -8.46 -5.18
N ALA A 29 2.83 -9.13 -5.66
CA ALA A 29 3.10 -9.24 -7.09
C ALA A 29 2.01 -10.00 -7.86
N GLY A 30 1.24 -10.84 -7.17
CA GLY A 30 0.16 -11.62 -7.78
C GLY A 30 -1.20 -10.93 -7.80
N PHE A 31 -1.30 -9.74 -7.24
CA PHE A 31 -2.58 -9.03 -7.20
C PHE A 31 -3.04 -8.64 -8.61
N PRO A 32 -4.32 -8.90 -8.94
CA PRO A 32 -4.86 -8.57 -10.27
C PRO A 32 -5.14 -7.06 -10.39
N VAL A 33 -4.14 -6.30 -10.80
CA VAL A 33 -4.27 -4.86 -10.99
C VAL A 33 -5.16 -4.58 -12.20
N PRO A 34 -6.21 -3.74 -12.08
CA PRO A 34 -7.04 -3.37 -13.21
C PRO A 34 -6.22 -2.76 -14.36
N ARG A 35 -6.60 -3.05 -15.59
CA ARG A 35 -5.86 -2.59 -16.78
C ARG A 35 -5.74 -1.07 -16.90
N ASN A 36 -6.76 -0.36 -16.45
CA ASN A 36 -6.81 1.10 -16.50
C ASN A 36 -6.28 1.77 -15.22
N ALA A 37 -5.81 1.00 -14.25
CA ALA A 37 -5.26 1.57 -13.02
C ALA A 37 -3.86 2.14 -13.26
N HIS A 38 -3.53 3.17 -12.50
CA HIS A 38 -2.17 3.69 -12.44
C HIS A 38 -1.33 2.74 -11.59
N ARG A 39 -0.55 1.91 -12.25
CA ARG A 39 0.27 0.88 -11.61
C ARG A 39 1.71 1.33 -11.46
N ILE A 40 2.26 1.13 -10.28
CA ILE A 40 3.67 1.40 -9.98
C ILE A 40 4.30 0.08 -9.58
N ASP A 41 5.13 -0.47 -10.47
CA ASP A 41 5.77 -1.77 -10.25
C ASP A 41 7.11 -1.61 -9.56
N LEU A 42 7.20 -2.18 -8.36
CA LEU A 42 8.45 -2.26 -7.60
C LEU A 42 8.98 -3.69 -7.53
N ALA A 43 8.14 -4.69 -7.77
CA ALA A 43 8.51 -6.08 -7.64
C ALA A 43 9.57 -6.48 -8.68
N ILE A 44 10.73 -6.92 -8.21
CA ILE A 44 11.82 -7.43 -9.03
C ILE A 44 11.76 -8.96 -9.04
N ALA A 45 11.49 -9.55 -7.90
CA ALA A 45 11.36 -10.98 -7.68
C ALA A 45 10.51 -11.21 -6.44
N GLU A 46 10.21 -12.46 -6.10
CA GLU A 46 9.43 -12.79 -4.92
C GLU A 46 10.07 -12.19 -3.66
N ASN A 47 9.27 -11.44 -2.89
CA ASN A 47 9.68 -10.74 -1.67
C ASN A 47 10.82 -9.73 -1.87
N LEU A 48 10.98 -9.21 -3.08
CA LEU A 48 12.00 -8.22 -3.37
C LEU A 48 11.40 -7.06 -4.19
N PRO A 49 11.14 -5.89 -3.59
CA PRO A 49 11.26 -5.56 -2.18
C PRO A 49 10.17 -6.21 -1.32
N GLU A 50 10.45 -6.35 -0.03
CA GLU A 50 9.47 -6.85 0.93
C GLU A 50 8.39 -5.80 1.21
N LEU A 51 7.16 -6.25 1.45
CA LEU A 51 6.03 -5.38 1.77
C LEU A 51 6.33 -4.45 2.94
N ARG A 52 6.91 -4.97 4.00
CA ARG A 52 7.23 -4.18 5.21
C ARG A 52 8.23 -3.07 4.92
N THR A 53 9.22 -3.34 4.10
CA THR A 53 10.20 -2.34 3.69
C THR A 53 9.53 -1.21 2.93
N VAL A 54 8.68 -1.54 1.98
CA VAL A 54 7.95 -0.53 1.18
C VAL A 54 7.02 0.30 2.06
N LEU A 55 6.25 -0.35 2.93
CA LEU A 55 5.33 0.35 3.83
C LEU A 55 6.06 1.26 4.82
N GLY A 56 7.20 0.82 5.33
CA GLY A 56 8.01 1.65 6.22
C GLY A 56 8.52 2.92 5.54
N LEU A 57 9.03 2.78 4.32
CA LEU A 57 9.48 3.92 3.53
C LEU A 57 8.35 4.90 3.21
N ILE A 58 7.18 4.38 2.87
CA ILE A 58 6.00 5.21 2.62
C ILE A 58 5.59 5.96 3.89
N ASN A 59 5.57 5.27 5.03
CA ASN A 59 5.23 5.90 6.30
C ASN A 59 6.18 7.04 6.69
N ASP A 60 7.42 6.96 6.27
CA ASP A 60 8.40 8.03 6.54
C ASP A 60 8.12 9.29 5.72
N GLU A 61 7.38 9.20 4.64
CA GLU A 61 7.18 10.31 3.70
C GLU A 61 5.76 10.85 3.65
N VAL A 62 4.75 10.09 4.08
CA VAL A 62 3.35 10.53 3.99
C VAL A 62 2.63 10.36 5.32
N ILE A 63 1.63 11.20 5.54
CA ILE A 63 0.73 11.08 6.70
C ILE A 63 -0.37 10.09 6.31
N VAL A 64 -0.40 8.95 6.99
CA VAL A 64 -1.41 7.92 6.77
C VAL A 64 -2.55 8.11 7.77
N GLU A 65 -3.73 8.47 7.28
CA GLU A 65 -4.91 8.72 8.10
C GLU A 65 -5.73 7.47 8.35
N GLY A 66 -5.73 6.52 7.42
CA GLY A 66 -6.48 5.28 7.53
C GLY A 66 -5.75 4.11 6.89
N VAL A 67 -5.98 2.94 7.44
CA VAL A 67 -5.44 1.68 6.92
C VAL A 67 -6.59 0.69 6.76
N THR A 68 -6.80 0.23 5.53
CA THR A 68 -7.76 -0.83 5.23
C THR A 68 -7.01 -2.08 4.81
N ARG A 69 -7.37 -3.22 5.37
CA ARG A 69 -6.81 -4.51 4.97
C ARG A 69 -7.94 -5.54 4.90
N ALA A 70 -7.65 -6.63 4.19
CA ALA A 70 -8.60 -7.73 4.08
C ALA A 70 -8.77 -8.43 5.43
N GLU A 71 -9.97 -8.90 5.72
CA GLU A 71 -10.25 -9.67 6.94
C GLU A 71 -9.36 -10.93 7.05
N TYR A 72 -8.92 -11.46 5.92
CA TYR A 72 -7.96 -12.56 5.84
C TYR A 72 -6.66 -12.27 6.60
N VAL A 73 -6.18 -11.03 6.59
CA VAL A 73 -4.96 -10.63 7.30
C VAL A 73 -5.09 -10.88 8.79
N LEU A 74 -6.24 -10.55 9.37
CA LEU A 74 -6.47 -10.73 10.80
C LEU A 74 -6.41 -12.18 11.23
N SER A 75 -6.94 -13.09 10.40
CA SER A 75 -7.04 -14.51 10.73
C SER A 75 -5.81 -15.33 10.32
N HIS A 76 -5.12 -14.94 9.25
CA HIS A 76 -4.07 -15.76 8.64
C HIS A 76 -2.67 -15.13 8.67
N ASN A 77 -2.56 -13.85 8.98
CA ASN A 77 -1.26 -13.18 9.03
C ASN A 77 -1.15 -12.21 10.20
N PRO A 78 -1.15 -12.72 11.44
CA PRO A 78 -1.08 -11.88 12.63
C PRO A 78 0.20 -11.04 12.72
N LYS A 79 1.29 -11.51 12.14
CA LYS A 79 2.56 -10.75 12.11
C LYS A 79 2.44 -9.49 11.27
N LEU A 80 1.76 -9.57 10.14
CA LEU A 80 1.49 -8.40 9.30
C LEU A 80 0.55 -7.43 10.03
N GLU A 81 -0.50 -7.93 10.67
CA GLU A 81 -1.42 -7.09 11.43
C GLU A 81 -0.67 -6.33 12.55
N ASP A 82 0.18 -7.01 13.30
CA ASP A 82 0.98 -6.38 14.34
C ASP A 82 1.90 -5.29 13.77
N PHE A 83 2.52 -5.57 12.64
CA PHE A 83 3.37 -4.59 11.95
C PHE A 83 2.57 -3.35 11.53
N LEU A 84 1.37 -3.54 10.97
CA LEU A 84 0.51 -2.44 10.54
C LEU A 84 0.06 -1.59 11.74
N GLN A 85 -0.38 -2.24 12.83
CA GLN A 85 -0.82 -1.55 14.04
C GLN A 85 0.31 -0.73 14.67
N THR A 86 1.52 -1.25 14.66
CA THR A 86 2.68 -0.56 15.22
C THR A 86 3.14 0.59 14.32
N THR A 87 3.25 0.33 13.03
CA THR A 87 3.78 1.30 12.05
C THR A 87 2.82 2.48 11.86
N PHE A 88 1.52 2.20 11.78
CA PHE A 88 0.49 3.22 11.55
C PHE A 88 -0.38 3.44 12.78
N SER A 89 0.22 3.55 13.94
CA SER A 89 -0.48 3.57 15.24
C SER A 89 -1.47 4.73 15.39
N GLY A 90 -1.30 5.82 14.65
CA GLY A 90 -2.23 6.96 14.68
C GLY A 90 -3.36 6.90 13.67
N ALA A 91 -3.40 5.88 12.83
CA ALA A 91 -4.37 5.76 11.76
C ALA A 91 -5.65 5.06 12.22
N GLU A 92 -6.74 5.31 11.50
CA GLU A 92 -7.99 4.59 11.67
C GLU A 92 -7.95 3.29 10.88
N PHE A 93 -8.23 2.15 11.54
CA PHE A 93 -8.14 0.84 10.92
C PHE A 93 -9.53 0.32 10.53
N THR A 94 -9.64 -0.14 9.28
CA THR A 94 -10.87 -0.70 8.71
C THR A 94 -10.60 -2.06 8.10
N VAL A 95 -11.56 -2.96 8.19
CA VAL A 95 -11.49 -4.31 7.63
C VAL A 95 -12.53 -4.44 6.52
N ARG A 96 -12.13 -5.04 5.40
CA ARG A 96 -13.05 -5.36 4.29
C ARG A 96 -12.87 -6.81 3.82
N PRO A 97 -13.95 -7.43 3.29
CA PRO A 97 -13.81 -8.72 2.61
C PRO A 97 -12.84 -8.64 1.44
N HIS A 98 -12.10 -9.71 1.19
CA HIS A 98 -11.13 -9.76 0.10
C HIS A 98 -11.76 -9.45 -1.26
N ASP A 99 -12.94 -10.00 -1.53
CA ASP A 99 -13.65 -9.77 -2.80
C ASP A 99 -14.00 -8.30 -3.01
N ASP A 100 -14.32 -7.58 -1.94
CA ASP A 100 -14.62 -6.16 -1.99
C ASP A 100 -13.38 -5.34 -2.35
N ILE A 101 -12.24 -5.73 -1.82
CA ILE A 101 -10.95 -5.10 -2.16
C ILE A 101 -10.64 -5.29 -3.63
N LEU A 102 -10.83 -6.49 -4.16
CA LEU A 102 -10.60 -6.78 -5.58
C LEU A 102 -11.56 -6.04 -6.50
N ALA A 103 -12.84 -6.02 -6.15
CA ALA A 103 -13.89 -5.50 -7.03
C ALA A 103 -14.04 -3.99 -6.94
N SER A 104 -13.91 -3.43 -5.75
CA SER A 104 -14.29 -2.04 -5.46
C SER A 104 -13.07 -1.16 -5.20
N MET A 105 -12.25 -1.50 -4.21
CA MET A 105 -11.13 -0.64 -3.82
C MET A 105 -10.08 -0.50 -4.91
N ALA A 106 -9.81 -1.57 -5.66
CA ALA A 106 -8.84 -1.54 -6.74
C ALA A 106 -9.25 -0.58 -7.86
N GLN A 107 -10.54 -0.33 -8.04
CA GLN A 107 -11.07 0.62 -9.02
C GLN A 107 -11.01 2.06 -8.50
N GLU A 108 -11.09 2.26 -7.19
CA GLU A 108 -11.13 3.57 -6.55
C GLU A 108 -9.75 4.13 -6.23
N ALA A 109 -8.75 3.27 -6.11
CA ALA A 109 -7.40 3.67 -5.74
C ALA A 109 -6.80 4.64 -6.78
N LYS A 110 -6.18 5.71 -6.31
CA LYS A 110 -5.50 6.67 -7.18
C LYS A 110 -4.34 6.03 -7.91
N PHE A 111 -3.62 5.14 -7.22
CA PHE A 111 -2.59 4.30 -7.82
C PHE A 111 -2.43 3.01 -7.00
N ILE A 112 -1.80 2.02 -7.60
CA ILE A 112 -1.55 0.72 -6.98
C ILE A 112 -0.07 0.40 -7.08
N VAL A 113 0.57 0.22 -5.94
CA VAL A 113 1.98 -0.19 -5.83
C VAL A 113 2.01 -1.72 -5.77
N ARG A 114 2.68 -2.31 -6.75
CA ARG A 114 2.76 -3.77 -6.83
C ARG A 114 4.19 -4.25 -6.70
#